data_54bb081a27d62d132e797a9d121e4c2c
#
_entry.id   54bb081a27d62d132e797a9d121e4c2c
#
_cell.length_a   1.000
_cell.length_b   1.000
_cell.length_c   1.000
_cell.angle_alpha   90.00
_cell.angle_beta   90.00
_cell.angle_gamma   90.00
#
_symmetry.space_group_name_H-M   'P 1'
#
loop_
_entity.id
_entity.type
_entity.pdbx_description
1 polymer ?
#
loop_
_entity_poly.entity_id
_entity_poly.type
_entity_poly.pdbx_seq_one_letter_code
_entity_poly.pdbx_strand_id
1 'polypeptide(L)'
;MRKLLLTTTAIAFAVGAAAPAMAEFNSRNIRVSNGINQDHPVGNGIKAMQACLDDKSGGKLKLTAFWGGALGGDLQATQALRSGVQEAVVTSSSPLVGLIPALGVFDLPFLFSNAKEADAVMDGTFGEMMNKKLEEQGLVNLAYWENGFRNLSNSKHAVNKWEDFSGLKVRVMQNNIFLDTFQNLGANATPMAFGEVFSALETNAIDAQENPYVTIDTSKFYEVQKYITETNHAYTPFLFLFSKPIFDSYTPEEQAALRECAVVGRDEERKVIRELNQKSLEKIKAAGLEVNTLSPEEQARIREKSMVVYEKHKAEIGADVVDAVLADLKKIRGQ
;
A
#
# COMPACT_ATOMS: atom_id res chain seq x y z
N MET A 1 89.73 7.17 -28.80
CA MET A 1 88.54 6.29 -28.92
C MET A 1 87.75 6.34 -27.62
N ARG A 2 86.68 7.13 -27.53
CA ARG A 2 85.79 7.25 -26.32
C ARG A 2 84.55 6.38 -26.57
N LYS A 3 84.40 5.37 -25.74
CA LYS A 3 83.20 4.49 -25.75
C LYS A 3 82.06 5.21 -24.93
N LEU A 4 80.93 5.49 -25.66
CA LEU A 4 79.71 6.02 -25.07
C LEU A 4 78.94 4.79 -24.51
N LEU A 5 78.68 4.76 -23.21
CA LEU A 5 77.72 3.84 -22.60
C LEU A 5 76.33 4.49 -22.60
N LEU A 6 75.38 3.88 -23.33
CA LEU A 6 73.94 4.23 -23.22
C LEU A 6 73.33 3.40 -22.09
N THR A 7 72.92 4.09 -21.05
CA THR A 7 72.11 3.51 -19.98
C THR A 7 70.60 3.65 -20.34
N THR A 8 69.96 2.57 -20.65
CA THR A 8 68.51 2.46 -20.87
C THR A 8 67.80 2.37 -19.51
N THR A 9 67.11 3.41 -19.13
CA THR A 9 66.23 3.42 -17.93
C THR A 9 64.88 2.81 -18.31
N ALA A 10 64.56 1.65 -17.79
CA ALA A 10 63.24 1.00 -17.93
C ALA A 10 62.27 1.65 -16.89
N ILE A 11 61.27 2.38 -17.37
CA ILE A 11 60.16 2.87 -16.55
C ILE A 11 59.12 1.75 -16.43
N ALA A 12 59.04 1.14 -15.26
CA ALA A 12 57.99 0.19 -14.92
C ALA A 12 56.68 0.95 -14.62
N PHE A 13 55.72 0.87 -15.52
CA PHE A 13 54.34 1.29 -15.24
C PHE A 13 53.69 0.29 -14.28
N ALA A 14 53.54 0.67 -13.00
CA ALA A 14 52.72 -0.05 -12.07
C ALA A 14 51.24 0.23 -12.41
N VAL A 15 50.57 -0.70 -13.09
CA VAL A 15 49.10 -0.69 -13.24
C VAL A 15 48.54 -1.08 -11.87
N GLY A 16 48.18 -0.08 -11.07
CA GLY A 16 47.43 -0.30 -9.85
C GLY A 16 46.04 -0.83 -10.21
N ALA A 17 45.78 -2.12 -9.96
CA ALA A 17 44.43 -2.66 -9.96
C ALA A 17 43.64 -1.96 -8.87
N ALA A 18 42.79 -1.02 -9.25
CA ALA A 18 41.78 -0.45 -8.34
C ALA A 18 40.89 -1.63 -7.92
N ALA A 19 41.03 -2.07 -6.67
CA ALA A 19 40.07 -2.98 -6.08
C ALA A 19 38.70 -2.25 -6.11
N PRO A 20 37.61 -2.96 -6.49
CA PRO A 20 36.28 -2.36 -6.40
C PRO A 20 36.06 -1.86 -4.99
N ALA A 21 35.79 -0.55 -4.84
CA ALA A 21 35.42 0.02 -3.55
C ALA A 21 34.19 -0.76 -3.08
N MET A 22 34.35 -1.55 -2.02
CA MET A 22 33.21 -2.21 -1.37
C MET A 22 32.27 -1.10 -0.91
N ALA A 23 31.02 -1.17 -1.31
CA ALA A 23 29.98 -0.24 -0.89
C ALA A 23 30.00 -0.14 0.65
N GLU A 24 30.22 1.06 1.17
CA GLU A 24 30.32 1.27 2.61
C GLU A 24 28.94 1.55 3.19
N PHE A 25 28.36 0.51 3.84
CA PHE A 25 27.10 0.64 4.57
C PHE A 25 27.36 1.06 6.01
N ASN A 26 26.58 2.01 6.51
CA ASN A 26 26.53 2.32 7.93
C ASN A 26 25.54 1.40 8.65
N SER A 27 25.75 1.15 9.94
CA SER A 27 24.76 0.42 10.73
C SER A 27 23.53 1.31 10.98
N ARG A 28 22.38 0.85 10.49
CA ARG A 28 21.09 1.53 10.60
C ARG A 28 20.06 0.60 11.20
N ASN A 29 19.25 1.09 12.13
CA ASN A 29 18.05 0.42 12.60
C ASN A 29 16.84 1.22 12.12
N ILE A 30 16.06 0.64 11.20
CA ILE A 30 14.94 1.26 10.52
C ILE A 30 13.66 0.76 11.18
N ARG A 31 12.97 1.63 11.90
CA ARG A 31 11.67 1.33 12.49
C ARG A 31 10.61 1.39 11.41
N VAL A 32 9.89 0.28 11.23
CA VAL A 32 8.79 0.16 10.27
C VAL A 32 7.48 0.07 11.03
N SER A 33 6.71 1.15 11.03
CA SER A 33 5.37 1.17 11.62
C SER A 33 4.36 0.46 10.73
N ASN A 34 3.33 -0.12 11.35
CA ASN A 34 2.27 -0.80 10.63
C ASN A 34 0.97 -0.80 11.46
N GLY A 35 -0.16 -0.47 10.83
CA GLY A 35 -1.48 -0.49 11.47
C GLY A 35 -2.09 -1.88 11.60
N ILE A 36 -1.64 -2.86 10.79
CA ILE A 36 -2.17 -4.22 10.74
C ILE A 36 -1.39 -5.17 11.67
N ASN A 37 -1.87 -6.42 11.79
CA ASN A 37 -1.24 -7.45 12.62
C ASN A 37 -0.06 -8.14 11.89
N GLN A 38 0.84 -8.77 12.66
CA GLN A 38 2.06 -9.39 12.14
C GLN A 38 1.81 -10.60 11.21
N ASP A 39 0.68 -11.27 11.34
CA ASP A 39 0.28 -12.42 10.54
C ASP A 39 -0.28 -12.03 9.16
N HIS A 40 -0.50 -10.74 8.91
CA HIS A 40 -0.79 -10.24 7.57
C HIS A 40 0.41 -10.43 6.63
N PRO A 41 0.22 -10.70 5.31
CA PRO A 41 1.30 -10.88 4.32
C PRO A 41 2.37 -9.78 4.27
N VAL A 42 2.06 -8.57 4.70
CA VAL A 42 3.08 -7.51 4.91
C VAL A 42 4.24 -8.01 5.79
N GLY A 43 3.97 -8.90 6.76
CA GLY A 43 5.01 -9.54 7.57
C GLY A 43 5.96 -10.42 6.75
N ASN A 44 5.45 -11.11 5.73
CA ASN A 44 6.26 -11.89 4.80
C ASN A 44 7.11 -10.97 3.93
N GLY A 45 6.52 -9.89 3.40
CA GLY A 45 7.24 -8.90 2.62
C GLY A 45 8.37 -8.22 3.39
N ILE A 46 8.13 -7.81 4.65
CA ILE A 46 9.19 -7.23 5.51
C ILE A 46 10.32 -8.23 5.77
N LYS A 47 10.00 -9.53 5.97
CA LYS A 47 11.02 -10.57 6.13
C LYS A 47 11.85 -10.77 4.86
N ALA A 48 11.22 -10.80 3.68
CA ALA A 48 11.91 -10.93 2.40
C ALA A 48 12.79 -9.70 2.12
N MET A 49 12.28 -8.49 2.38
CA MET A 49 13.06 -7.26 2.31
C MET A 49 14.27 -7.29 3.25
N GLN A 50 14.09 -7.74 4.50
CA GLN A 50 15.20 -7.85 5.46
C GLN A 50 16.26 -8.83 4.98
N ALA A 51 15.88 -10.01 4.49
CA ALA A 51 16.85 -10.99 3.96
C ALA A 51 17.68 -10.40 2.80
N CYS A 52 17.05 -9.67 1.89
CA CYS A 52 17.72 -8.94 0.82
C CYS A 52 18.68 -7.88 1.37
N LEU A 53 18.27 -7.11 2.37
CA LEU A 53 19.11 -6.10 3.01
C LEU A 53 20.30 -6.71 3.75
N ASP A 54 20.10 -7.84 4.41
CA ASP A 54 21.19 -8.58 5.09
C ASP A 54 22.26 -9.02 4.08
N ASP A 55 21.85 -9.57 2.94
CA ASP A 55 22.76 -9.98 1.87
C ASP A 55 23.54 -8.79 1.29
N LYS A 56 22.86 -7.68 0.97
CA LYS A 56 23.47 -6.49 0.38
C LYS A 56 24.37 -5.72 1.33
N SER A 57 23.96 -5.58 2.59
CA SER A 57 24.62 -4.70 3.57
C SER A 57 25.49 -5.44 4.58
N GLY A 58 25.58 -6.78 4.52
CA GLY A 58 26.24 -7.58 5.55
C GLY A 58 25.57 -7.44 6.92
N GLY A 59 24.22 -7.26 6.95
CA GLY A 59 23.42 -7.12 8.15
C GLY A 59 23.51 -5.73 8.81
N LYS A 60 24.04 -4.73 8.11
CA LYS A 60 24.14 -3.35 8.65
C LYS A 60 22.82 -2.58 8.57
N LEU A 61 21.98 -2.86 7.57
CA LEU A 61 20.64 -2.28 7.45
C LEU A 61 19.60 -3.23 8.05
N LYS A 62 19.01 -2.84 9.18
CA LYS A 62 18.04 -3.68 9.91
C LYS A 62 16.68 -3.03 9.97
N LEU A 63 15.64 -3.79 9.65
CA LEU A 63 14.24 -3.42 9.81
C LEU A 63 13.75 -3.91 11.17
N THR A 64 13.11 -3.04 11.92
CA THR A 64 12.38 -3.40 13.15
C THR A 64 10.92 -3.03 12.98
N ALA A 65 10.07 -4.03 12.76
CA ALA A 65 8.65 -3.81 12.52
C ALA A 65 7.87 -3.64 13.84
N PHE A 66 6.95 -2.68 13.84
CA PHE A 66 6.02 -2.37 14.92
C PHE A 66 4.59 -2.53 14.39
N TRP A 67 3.82 -3.40 15.00
CA TRP A 67 2.51 -3.86 14.55
C TRP A 67 1.36 -3.23 15.33
N GLY A 68 0.14 -3.31 14.76
CA GLY A 68 -1.08 -2.88 15.46
C GLY A 68 -1.12 -1.40 15.81
N GLY A 69 -0.38 -0.57 15.09
CA GLY A 69 -0.33 0.87 15.36
C GLY A 69 0.48 1.25 16.61
N ALA A 70 1.40 0.40 17.08
CA ALA A 70 2.21 0.67 18.28
C ALA A 70 3.03 1.97 18.23
N LEU A 71 3.36 2.46 17.03
CA LEU A 71 4.00 3.77 16.82
C LEU A 71 3.04 4.84 16.27
N GLY A 72 1.73 4.64 16.46
CA GLY A 72 0.66 5.47 15.92
C GLY A 72 -0.05 4.81 14.74
N GLY A 73 -1.30 5.21 14.49
CA GLY A 73 -2.06 4.81 13.30
C GLY A 73 -1.49 5.41 12.03
N ASP A 74 -2.04 5.01 10.88
CA ASP A 74 -1.51 5.34 9.54
C ASP A 74 -1.18 6.82 9.36
N LEU A 75 -2.12 7.69 9.70
CA LEU A 75 -1.95 9.15 9.57
C LEU A 75 -0.85 9.69 10.51
N GLN A 76 -0.84 9.25 11.78
CA GLN A 76 0.13 9.72 12.77
C GLN A 76 1.54 9.25 12.43
N ALA A 77 1.71 7.97 12.05
CA ALA A 77 3.00 7.42 11.63
C ALA A 77 3.53 8.13 10.38
N THR A 78 2.67 8.43 9.39
CA THR A 78 3.06 9.17 8.19
C THR A 78 3.49 10.61 8.52
N GLN A 79 2.81 11.29 9.44
CA GLN A 79 3.23 12.62 9.92
C GLN A 79 4.59 12.56 10.61
N ALA A 80 4.86 11.50 11.39
CA ALA A 80 6.17 11.28 12.03
C ALA A 80 7.29 11.06 11.01
N LEU A 81 7.00 10.39 9.87
CA LEU A 81 7.95 10.29 8.74
C LEU A 81 8.26 11.68 8.15
N ARG A 82 7.24 12.47 7.84
CA ARG A 82 7.42 13.81 7.26
C ARG A 82 8.27 14.73 8.13
N SER A 83 8.15 14.58 9.44
CA SER A 83 8.96 15.36 10.42
C SER A 83 10.34 14.76 10.71
N GLY A 84 10.71 13.61 10.11
CA GLY A 84 12.01 12.97 10.36
C GLY A 84 12.13 12.29 11.72
N VAL A 85 11.03 12.02 12.42
CA VAL A 85 11.01 11.37 13.74
C VAL A 85 11.03 9.85 13.64
N GLN A 86 10.49 9.30 12.54
CA GLN A 86 10.39 7.86 12.28
C GLN A 86 10.89 7.54 10.86
N GLU A 87 11.51 6.37 10.68
CA GLU A 87 12.14 5.99 9.42
C GLU A 87 11.14 5.57 8.36
N ALA A 88 10.28 4.58 8.66
CA ALA A 88 9.40 3.97 7.66
C ALA A 88 8.02 3.59 8.20
N VAL A 89 7.05 3.48 7.29
CA VAL A 89 5.71 2.93 7.54
C VAL A 89 5.22 2.13 6.35
N VAL A 90 4.52 1.03 6.60
CA VAL A 90 3.66 0.39 5.60
C VAL A 90 2.23 0.77 5.93
N THR A 91 1.57 1.49 5.05
CA THR A 91 0.25 2.09 5.28
C THR A 91 -0.61 2.05 4.02
N SER A 92 -1.93 2.00 4.18
CA SER A 92 -2.85 2.23 3.05
C SER A 92 -2.71 3.67 2.53
N SER A 93 -2.90 3.85 1.22
CA SER A 93 -2.95 5.19 0.59
C SER A 93 -4.09 6.06 1.12
N SER A 94 -5.22 5.43 1.41
CA SER A 94 -6.50 6.12 1.68
C SER A 94 -6.50 7.05 2.88
N PRO A 95 -5.97 6.69 4.08
CA PRO A 95 -5.92 7.61 5.21
C PRO A 95 -5.07 8.85 4.97
N LEU A 96 -4.23 8.84 3.92
CA LEU A 96 -3.30 9.92 3.61
C LEU A 96 -3.88 10.97 2.66
N VAL A 97 -5.06 10.75 2.10
CA VAL A 97 -5.70 11.65 1.11
C VAL A 97 -5.87 13.08 1.67
N GLY A 98 -6.18 13.22 2.96
CA GLY A 98 -6.25 14.52 3.60
C GLY A 98 -4.91 15.28 3.67
N LEU A 99 -3.78 14.58 3.56
CA LEU A 99 -2.43 15.17 3.48
C LEU A 99 -1.96 15.32 2.02
N ILE A 100 -2.32 14.35 1.19
CA ILE A 100 -1.85 14.20 -0.19
C ILE A 100 -3.07 13.86 -1.05
N PRO A 101 -3.86 14.87 -1.50
CA PRO A 101 -5.11 14.63 -2.22
C PRO A 101 -4.97 13.74 -3.47
N ALA A 102 -3.83 13.82 -4.15
CA ALA A 102 -3.55 12.98 -5.32
C ALA A 102 -3.66 11.47 -5.06
N LEU A 103 -3.41 11.00 -3.81
CA LEU A 103 -3.58 9.60 -3.44
C LEU A 103 -5.03 9.11 -3.52
N GLY A 104 -5.99 10.04 -3.49
CA GLY A 104 -7.41 9.74 -3.65
C GLY A 104 -7.75 9.09 -4.99
N VAL A 105 -6.87 9.16 -5.96
CA VAL A 105 -7.05 8.47 -7.24
C VAL A 105 -7.20 6.95 -7.06
N PHE A 106 -6.48 6.34 -6.13
CA PHE A 106 -6.58 4.91 -5.83
C PHE A 106 -7.89 4.52 -5.14
N ASP A 107 -8.61 5.48 -4.59
CA ASP A 107 -9.87 5.27 -3.88
C ASP A 107 -11.11 5.49 -4.76
N LEU A 108 -10.89 5.89 -6.01
CA LEU A 108 -11.98 6.01 -6.97
C LEU A 108 -12.66 4.65 -7.17
N PRO A 109 -13.99 4.57 -7.00
CA PRO A 109 -14.69 3.29 -7.03
C PRO A 109 -14.56 2.60 -8.38
N PHE A 110 -14.29 1.29 -8.35
CA PHE A 110 -14.16 0.42 -9.53
C PHE A 110 -13.10 0.88 -10.56
N LEU A 111 -12.05 1.59 -10.10
CA LEU A 111 -10.96 2.05 -10.97
C LEU A 111 -10.26 0.87 -11.67
N PHE A 112 -9.87 -0.14 -10.88
CA PHE A 112 -9.21 -1.35 -11.38
C PHE A 112 -10.19 -2.50 -11.50
N SER A 113 -10.02 -3.33 -12.55
CA SER A 113 -10.82 -4.53 -12.78
C SER A 113 -10.15 -5.81 -12.23
N ASN A 114 -8.85 -5.79 -12.05
CA ASN A 114 -8.05 -6.90 -11.53
C ASN A 114 -6.68 -6.42 -11.01
N ALA A 115 -5.98 -7.28 -10.26
CA ALA A 115 -4.68 -6.96 -9.67
C ALA A 115 -3.59 -6.68 -10.72
N LYS A 116 -3.66 -7.28 -11.92
CA LYS A 116 -2.67 -7.03 -12.98
C LYS A 116 -2.76 -5.60 -13.53
N GLU A 117 -3.97 -5.04 -13.62
CA GLU A 117 -4.15 -3.62 -13.98
C GLU A 117 -3.55 -2.72 -12.91
N ALA A 118 -3.82 -3.03 -11.64
CA ALA A 118 -3.29 -2.27 -10.51
C ALA A 118 -1.74 -2.32 -10.47
N ASP A 119 -1.16 -3.51 -10.64
CA ASP A 119 0.30 -3.70 -10.73
C ASP A 119 0.90 -2.87 -11.87
N ALA A 120 0.34 -2.99 -13.08
CA ALA A 120 0.88 -2.30 -14.26
C ALA A 120 0.84 -0.77 -14.13
N VAL A 121 -0.20 -0.22 -13.50
CA VAL A 121 -0.33 1.21 -13.24
C VAL A 121 0.65 1.66 -12.15
N MET A 122 0.70 0.96 -11.02
CA MET A 122 1.50 1.37 -9.86
C MET A 122 3.01 1.13 -10.06
N ASP A 123 3.39 0.09 -10.80
CA ASP A 123 4.79 -0.20 -11.09
C ASP A 123 5.29 0.48 -12.38
N GLY A 124 4.40 1.20 -13.08
CA GLY A 124 4.66 1.93 -14.32
C GLY A 124 4.87 3.43 -14.14
N THR A 125 4.76 4.14 -15.24
CA THR A 125 4.99 5.60 -15.31
C THR A 125 4.03 6.41 -14.42
N PHE A 126 2.80 5.92 -14.24
CA PHE A 126 1.86 6.55 -13.32
C PHE A 126 2.34 6.45 -11.86
N GLY A 127 2.81 5.28 -11.42
CA GLY A 127 3.39 5.11 -10.09
C GLY A 127 4.62 6.00 -9.86
N GLU A 128 5.48 6.17 -10.87
CA GLU A 128 6.61 7.10 -10.82
C GLU A 128 6.16 8.57 -10.69
N MET A 129 5.09 8.97 -11.37
CA MET A 129 4.50 10.30 -11.22
C MET A 129 3.99 10.51 -9.79
N MET A 130 3.30 9.51 -9.23
CA MET A 130 2.81 9.56 -7.85
C MET A 130 3.95 9.59 -6.83
N ASN A 131 5.04 8.87 -7.07
CA ASN A 131 6.24 8.90 -6.21
C ASN A 131 6.84 10.32 -6.13
N LYS A 132 6.88 11.06 -7.24
CA LYS A 132 7.33 12.47 -7.23
C LYS A 132 6.42 13.36 -6.38
N LYS A 133 5.10 13.19 -6.48
CA LYS A 133 4.13 13.91 -5.64
C LYS A 133 4.31 13.58 -4.14
N LEU A 134 4.68 12.34 -3.80
CA LEU A 134 5.00 11.94 -2.43
C LEU A 134 6.31 12.58 -1.95
N GLU A 135 7.33 12.64 -2.81
CA GLU A 135 8.61 13.27 -2.47
C GLU A 135 8.46 14.78 -2.19
N GLU A 136 7.58 15.47 -2.91
CA GLU A 136 7.22 16.87 -2.64
C GLU A 136 6.59 17.07 -1.24
N GLN A 137 6.02 15.99 -0.69
CA GLN A 137 5.41 15.98 0.65
C GLN A 137 6.34 15.43 1.74
N GLY A 138 7.64 15.25 1.43
CA GLY A 138 8.63 14.77 2.39
C GLY A 138 8.61 13.26 2.61
N LEU A 139 8.06 12.50 1.67
CA LEU A 139 7.92 11.04 1.73
C LEU A 139 8.58 10.39 0.51
N VAL A 140 9.33 9.31 0.72
CA VAL A 140 9.87 8.47 -0.34
C VAL A 140 9.08 7.17 -0.36
N ASN A 141 8.31 6.91 -1.42
CA ASN A 141 7.70 5.60 -1.59
C ASN A 141 8.73 4.64 -2.20
N LEU A 142 9.05 3.57 -1.49
CA LEU A 142 10.01 2.57 -1.96
C LEU A 142 9.35 1.53 -2.87
N ALA A 143 8.09 1.18 -2.60
CA ALA A 143 7.32 0.26 -3.43
C ALA A 143 5.82 0.34 -3.10
N TYR A 144 4.97 -0.01 -4.08
CA TYR A 144 3.54 -0.24 -3.88
C TYR A 144 3.31 -1.72 -3.58
N TRP A 145 2.91 -2.02 -2.36
CA TRP A 145 2.50 -3.34 -1.90
C TRP A 145 0.99 -3.51 -2.06
N GLU A 146 0.45 -4.68 -1.83
CA GLU A 146 -0.98 -4.95 -2.02
C GLU A 146 -1.74 -4.93 -0.70
N ASN A 147 -2.79 -4.11 -0.59
CA ASN A 147 -3.86 -4.36 0.36
C ASN A 147 -4.94 -5.21 -0.32
N GLY A 148 -5.36 -4.84 -1.53
CA GLY A 148 -6.20 -5.66 -2.40
C GLY A 148 -7.58 -5.11 -2.66
N PHE A 149 -8.45 -5.95 -3.30
CA PHE A 149 -9.84 -5.65 -3.57
C PHE A 149 -10.69 -5.72 -2.31
N ARG A 150 -11.52 -4.71 -2.11
CA ARG A 150 -12.26 -4.47 -0.89
C ARG A 150 -13.71 -4.92 -1.02
N ASN A 151 -14.19 -5.60 0.02
CA ASN A 151 -15.53 -6.16 0.12
C ASN A 151 -16.20 -5.69 1.39
N LEU A 152 -17.52 -5.55 1.37
CA LEU A 152 -18.30 -5.13 2.54
C LEU A 152 -18.52 -6.32 3.49
N SER A 153 -18.26 -6.15 4.79
CA SER A 153 -18.80 -7.04 5.81
C SER A 153 -19.75 -6.28 6.75
N ASN A 154 -20.76 -6.96 7.27
CA ASN A 154 -21.70 -6.37 8.20
C ASN A 154 -22.33 -7.41 9.15
N SER A 155 -23.00 -6.92 10.21
CA SER A 155 -23.65 -7.74 11.22
C SER A 155 -25.19 -7.82 11.08
N LYS A 156 -25.77 -7.17 10.05
CA LYS A 156 -27.24 -6.98 9.95
C LYS A 156 -27.91 -7.93 8.96
N HIS A 157 -27.51 -7.87 7.68
CA HIS A 157 -28.14 -8.63 6.59
C HIS A 157 -27.21 -8.72 5.36
N ALA A 158 -27.49 -9.69 4.49
CA ALA A 158 -26.84 -9.78 3.18
C ALA A 158 -27.24 -8.55 2.34
N VAL A 159 -26.26 -7.95 1.64
CA VAL A 159 -26.50 -6.87 0.69
C VAL A 159 -26.60 -7.49 -0.71
N ASN A 160 -27.82 -7.54 -1.26
CA ASN A 160 -28.08 -8.14 -2.58
C ASN A 160 -28.33 -7.10 -3.68
N LYS A 161 -28.65 -5.87 -3.28
CA LYS A 161 -28.90 -4.73 -4.15
C LYS A 161 -28.46 -3.44 -3.48
N TRP A 162 -28.30 -2.37 -4.26
CA TRP A 162 -27.78 -1.11 -3.73
C TRP A 162 -28.65 -0.50 -2.62
N GLU A 163 -29.97 -0.72 -2.65
CA GLU A 163 -30.90 -0.23 -1.62
C GLU A 163 -30.65 -0.84 -0.24
N ASP A 164 -30.01 -2.02 -0.20
CA ASP A 164 -29.68 -2.71 1.05
C ASP A 164 -28.53 -2.04 1.83
N PHE A 165 -27.81 -1.09 1.22
CA PHE A 165 -26.87 -0.24 1.96
C PHE A 165 -27.57 0.78 2.87
N SER A 166 -28.86 1.06 2.61
CA SER A 166 -29.61 2.11 3.31
C SER A 166 -29.62 1.88 4.81
N GLY A 167 -29.15 2.89 5.55
CA GLY A 167 -29.15 2.89 7.01
C GLY A 167 -28.03 2.07 7.68
N LEU A 168 -27.25 1.28 6.95
CA LEU A 168 -26.08 0.61 7.53
C LEU A 168 -25.07 1.64 8.03
N LYS A 169 -24.64 1.52 9.28
CA LYS A 169 -23.53 2.29 9.85
C LYS A 169 -22.22 1.68 9.37
N VAL A 170 -21.69 2.23 8.28
CA VAL A 170 -20.46 1.69 7.65
C VAL A 170 -19.25 2.50 8.10
N ARG A 171 -18.29 1.84 8.73
CA ARG A 171 -16.98 2.44 8.90
C ARG A 171 -16.24 2.46 7.57
N VAL A 172 -15.68 3.60 7.24
CA VAL A 172 -14.76 3.78 6.12
C VAL A 172 -13.40 4.26 6.61
N MET A 173 -12.37 4.18 5.76
CA MET A 173 -11.09 4.82 6.05
C MET A 173 -11.26 6.34 6.16
N GLN A 174 -10.33 7.03 6.80
CA GLN A 174 -10.35 8.49 7.01
C GLN A 174 -10.15 9.25 5.69
N ASN A 175 -11.19 9.22 4.85
CA ASN A 175 -11.13 9.61 3.45
C ASN A 175 -12.52 10.05 2.96
N ASN A 176 -12.59 11.22 2.35
CA ASN A 176 -13.84 11.77 1.83
C ASN A 176 -14.39 10.99 0.62
N ILE A 177 -13.52 10.35 -0.17
CA ILE A 177 -13.94 9.59 -1.36
C ILE A 177 -14.73 8.34 -0.93
N PHE A 178 -14.21 7.57 0.04
CA PHE A 178 -14.95 6.44 0.62
C PHE A 178 -16.20 6.90 1.37
N LEU A 179 -16.11 8.00 2.12
CA LEU A 179 -17.27 8.58 2.79
C LEU A 179 -18.39 8.85 1.79
N ASP A 180 -18.11 9.60 0.73
CA ASP A 180 -19.09 9.95 -0.30
C ASP A 180 -19.58 8.73 -1.10
N THR A 181 -18.70 7.76 -1.37
CA THR A 181 -19.08 6.52 -2.06
C THR A 181 -20.19 5.80 -1.29
N PHE A 182 -19.98 5.55 0.01
CA PHE A 182 -20.97 4.84 0.82
C PHE A 182 -22.20 5.68 1.16
N GLN A 183 -22.06 6.98 1.38
CA GLN A 183 -23.21 7.88 1.54
C GLN A 183 -24.09 7.94 0.29
N ASN A 184 -23.48 7.96 -0.90
CA ASN A 184 -24.22 7.95 -2.16
C ASN A 184 -24.96 6.63 -2.39
N LEU A 185 -24.52 5.53 -1.78
CA LEU A 185 -25.23 4.26 -1.74
C LEU A 185 -26.33 4.22 -0.65
N GLY A 186 -26.47 5.26 0.16
CA GLY A 186 -27.50 5.38 1.22
C GLY A 186 -27.03 4.90 2.60
N ALA A 187 -25.78 4.53 2.78
CA ALA A 187 -25.24 4.13 4.07
C ALA A 187 -24.94 5.34 4.98
N ASN A 188 -24.94 5.12 6.28
CA ASN A 188 -24.44 6.06 7.28
C ASN A 188 -22.93 5.84 7.45
N ALA A 189 -22.14 6.37 6.54
CA ALA A 189 -20.68 6.19 6.54
C ALA A 189 -20.00 7.07 7.59
N THR A 190 -19.03 6.51 8.32
CA THR A 190 -18.25 7.19 9.35
C THR A 190 -16.76 6.89 9.18
N PRO A 191 -15.91 7.91 8.98
CA PRO A 191 -14.47 7.73 8.95
C PRO A 191 -13.93 7.37 10.34
N MET A 192 -13.02 6.35 10.39
CA MET A 192 -12.46 5.89 11.66
C MET A 192 -11.08 5.25 11.42
N ALA A 193 -10.13 5.44 12.34
CA ALA A 193 -8.82 4.80 12.29
C ALA A 193 -8.95 3.27 12.38
N PHE A 194 -8.03 2.54 11.72
CA PHE A 194 -8.14 1.07 11.61
C PHE A 194 -8.12 0.37 12.97
N GLY A 195 -7.28 0.81 13.90
CA GLY A 195 -7.15 0.21 15.23
C GLY A 195 -8.42 0.29 16.09
N GLU A 196 -9.40 1.13 15.73
CA GLU A 196 -10.66 1.29 16.47
C GLU A 196 -11.78 0.36 15.93
N VAL A 197 -11.59 -0.23 14.74
CA VAL A 197 -12.67 -0.89 13.99
C VAL A 197 -13.20 -2.10 14.72
N PHE A 198 -12.33 -2.99 15.23
CA PHE A 198 -12.78 -4.21 15.90
C PHE A 198 -13.71 -3.90 17.08
N SER A 199 -13.26 -3.03 17.98
CA SER A 199 -14.08 -2.63 19.16
C SER A 199 -15.37 -1.92 18.79
N ALA A 200 -15.36 -1.10 17.73
CA ALA A 200 -16.56 -0.44 17.24
C ALA A 200 -17.58 -1.43 16.63
N LEU A 201 -17.12 -2.48 15.95
CA LEU A 201 -17.97 -3.58 15.47
C LEU A 201 -18.51 -4.41 16.64
N GLU A 202 -17.64 -4.79 17.58
CA GLU A 202 -17.97 -5.61 18.76
C GLU A 202 -19.07 -4.93 19.62
N THR A 203 -18.94 -3.64 19.83
CA THR A 203 -19.90 -2.84 20.61
C THR A 203 -21.13 -2.40 19.82
N ASN A 204 -21.23 -2.73 18.52
CA ASN A 204 -22.27 -2.28 17.59
C ASN A 204 -22.35 -0.75 17.45
N ALA A 205 -21.27 -0.02 17.73
CA ALA A 205 -21.15 1.40 17.40
C ALA A 205 -21.24 1.61 15.89
N ILE A 206 -20.68 0.68 15.11
CA ILE A 206 -20.85 0.52 13.68
C ILE A 206 -21.42 -0.86 13.35
N ASP A 207 -22.10 -0.99 12.22
CA ASP A 207 -22.70 -2.26 11.76
C ASP A 207 -21.79 -2.98 10.74
N ALA A 208 -20.97 -2.21 10.01
CA ALA A 208 -20.26 -2.66 8.84
C ALA A 208 -18.89 -2.01 8.73
N GLN A 209 -18.01 -2.69 7.99
CA GLN A 209 -16.74 -2.19 7.51
C GLN A 209 -16.46 -2.80 6.12
N GLU A 210 -15.44 -2.34 5.42
CA GLU A 210 -15.02 -2.84 4.13
C GLU A 210 -13.51 -3.02 4.07
N ASN A 211 -13.05 -4.18 3.64
CA ASN A 211 -11.65 -4.57 3.53
C ASN A 211 -11.48 -5.78 2.60
N PRO A 212 -10.25 -6.08 2.16
CA PRO A 212 -9.94 -7.35 1.53
C PRO A 212 -10.10 -8.54 2.49
N TYR A 213 -10.36 -9.73 1.95
CA TYR A 213 -10.57 -10.94 2.75
C TYR A 213 -9.41 -11.25 3.70
N VAL A 214 -8.17 -11.07 3.24
CA VAL A 214 -6.99 -11.33 4.06
C VAL A 214 -6.95 -10.39 5.28
N THR A 215 -7.31 -9.12 5.09
CA THR A 215 -7.39 -8.16 6.21
C THR A 215 -8.54 -8.49 7.15
N ILE A 216 -9.72 -8.91 6.63
CA ILE A 216 -10.86 -9.37 7.44
C ILE A 216 -10.46 -10.59 8.28
N ASP A 217 -9.73 -11.53 7.69
CA ASP A 217 -9.27 -12.74 8.36
C ASP A 217 -8.21 -12.45 9.43
N THR A 218 -7.11 -11.79 9.08
CA THR A 218 -6.01 -11.52 10.02
C THR A 218 -6.38 -10.55 11.13
N SER A 219 -7.39 -9.67 10.90
CA SER A 219 -7.96 -8.79 11.92
C SER A 219 -9.13 -9.42 12.67
N LYS A 220 -9.50 -10.67 12.35
CA LYS A 220 -10.57 -11.44 12.99
C LYS A 220 -11.94 -10.75 12.96
N PHE A 221 -12.21 -9.91 11.98
CA PHE A 221 -13.51 -9.23 11.88
C PHE A 221 -14.67 -10.21 11.72
N TYR A 222 -14.39 -11.45 11.25
CA TYR A 222 -15.36 -12.53 11.19
C TYR A 222 -15.93 -12.93 12.57
N GLU A 223 -15.24 -12.63 13.68
CA GLU A 223 -15.76 -12.90 15.04
C GLU A 223 -16.91 -11.95 15.44
N VAL A 224 -16.97 -10.77 14.80
CA VAL A 224 -17.92 -9.70 15.12
C VAL A 224 -18.81 -9.28 13.92
N GLN A 225 -18.76 -10.04 12.83
CA GLN A 225 -19.56 -9.83 11.62
C GLN A 225 -20.35 -11.10 11.27
N LYS A 226 -21.37 -11.01 10.42
CA LYS A 226 -22.22 -12.14 10.02
C LYS A 226 -22.30 -12.33 8.51
N TYR A 227 -22.14 -11.26 7.75
CA TYR A 227 -22.34 -11.23 6.30
C TYR A 227 -21.14 -10.61 5.63
N ILE A 228 -20.77 -11.16 4.46
CA ILE A 228 -19.85 -10.52 3.52
C ILE A 228 -20.54 -10.46 2.17
N THR A 229 -20.55 -9.29 1.56
CA THR A 229 -20.95 -9.10 0.17
C THR A 229 -19.72 -8.80 -0.68
N GLU A 230 -19.50 -9.61 -1.71
CA GLU A 230 -18.42 -9.43 -2.68
C GLU A 230 -18.70 -8.21 -3.57
N THR A 231 -18.37 -7.04 -3.06
CA THR A 231 -18.60 -5.77 -3.77
C THR A 231 -17.47 -5.42 -4.72
N ASN A 232 -16.23 -5.77 -4.40
CA ASN A 232 -15.02 -5.41 -5.14
C ASN A 232 -15.03 -3.92 -5.58
N HIS A 233 -15.58 -3.05 -4.74
CA HIS A 233 -15.87 -1.67 -5.05
C HIS A 233 -14.62 -0.77 -5.18
N ALA A 234 -13.51 -1.18 -4.62
CA ALA A 234 -12.22 -0.50 -4.74
C ALA A 234 -11.05 -1.48 -4.58
N TYR A 235 -9.91 -1.13 -5.17
CA TYR A 235 -8.62 -1.73 -4.89
C TYR A 235 -7.75 -0.67 -4.23
N THR A 236 -7.14 -0.99 -3.09
CA THR A 236 -6.23 -0.07 -2.42
C THR A 236 -4.83 -0.67 -2.31
N PRO A 237 -3.77 0.12 -2.59
CA PRO A 237 -2.40 -0.31 -2.31
C PRO A 237 -2.04 -0.08 -0.84
N PHE A 238 -1.06 -0.83 -0.36
CA PHE A 238 -0.16 -0.36 0.68
C PHE A 238 1.03 0.37 0.05
N LEU A 239 1.48 1.41 0.72
CA LEU A 239 2.69 2.16 0.38
C LEU A 239 3.77 1.80 1.41
N PHE A 240 4.97 1.42 0.94
CA PHE A 240 6.13 1.35 1.81
C PHE A 240 6.81 2.73 1.79
N LEU A 241 6.40 3.58 2.70
CA LEU A 241 6.91 4.95 2.78
C LEU A 241 8.13 5.04 3.70
N PHE A 242 9.07 5.85 3.28
CA PHE A 242 10.24 6.24 4.06
C PHE A 242 10.25 7.75 4.29
N SER A 243 10.74 8.19 5.42
CA SER A 243 10.99 9.61 5.72
C SER A 243 12.01 10.18 4.74
N LYS A 244 11.62 11.18 3.94
CA LYS A 244 12.56 11.81 3.01
C LYS A 244 13.75 12.48 3.72
N PRO A 245 13.57 13.25 4.80
CA PRO A 245 14.71 13.80 5.55
C PRO A 245 15.71 12.75 6.04
N ILE A 246 15.23 11.58 6.49
CA ILE A 246 16.11 10.49 6.93
C ILE A 246 16.72 9.77 5.72
N PHE A 247 15.93 9.47 4.67
CA PHE A 247 16.40 8.83 3.45
C PHE A 247 17.53 9.59 2.77
N ASP A 248 17.40 10.91 2.68
CA ASP A 248 18.41 11.79 2.08
C ASP A 248 19.73 11.82 2.90
N SER A 249 19.71 11.39 4.17
CA SER A 249 20.90 11.23 5.00
C SER A 249 21.64 9.91 4.79
N TYR A 250 21.07 8.99 4.02
CA TYR A 250 21.67 7.69 3.71
C TYR A 250 22.58 7.81 2.50
N THR A 251 23.61 6.95 2.40
CA THR A 251 24.47 6.93 1.23
C THR A 251 23.71 6.49 -0.02
N PRO A 252 24.19 6.84 -1.23
CA PRO A 252 23.53 6.35 -2.47
C PRO A 252 23.39 4.83 -2.51
N GLU A 253 24.37 4.11 -1.97
CA GLU A 253 24.35 2.64 -1.89
C GLU A 253 23.30 2.13 -0.92
N GLU A 254 23.15 2.77 0.24
CA GLU A 254 22.09 2.46 1.22
C GLU A 254 20.71 2.74 0.62
N GLN A 255 20.55 3.87 -0.07
CA GLN A 255 19.29 4.22 -0.74
C GLN A 255 18.94 3.23 -1.86
N ALA A 256 19.92 2.85 -2.68
CA ALA A 256 19.72 1.86 -3.74
C ALA A 256 19.33 0.49 -3.16
N ALA A 257 20.02 0.02 -2.13
CA ALA A 257 19.70 -1.23 -1.45
C ALA A 257 18.28 -1.23 -0.88
N LEU A 258 17.84 -0.13 -0.25
CA LEU A 258 16.47 0.01 0.27
C LEU A 258 15.42 -0.07 -0.85
N ARG A 259 15.63 0.63 -1.97
CA ARG A 259 14.70 0.60 -3.12
C ARG A 259 14.62 -0.80 -3.73
N GLU A 260 15.77 -1.44 -4.02
CA GLU A 260 15.79 -2.78 -4.61
C GLU A 260 15.16 -3.83 -3.67
N CYS A 261 15.51 -3.80 -2.38
CA CYS A 261 14.98 -4.77 -1.42
C CYS A 261 13.49 -4.54 -1.10
N ALA A 262 13.00 -3.31 -1.18
CA ALA A 262 11.56 -3.03 -1.06
C ALA A 262 10.75 -3.67 -2.21
N VAL A 263 11.33 -3.75 -3.41
CA VAL A 263 10.74 -4.48 -4.55
C VAL A 263 10.71 -5.99 -4.28
N VAL A 264 11.78 -6.56 -3.73
CA VAL A 264 11.80 -7.98 -3.31
C VAL A 264 10.71 -8.25 -2.26
N GLY A 265 10.58 -7.35 -1.29
CA GLY A 265 9.53 -7.43 -0.27
C GLY A 265 8.13 -7.34 -0.87
N ARG A 266 7.91 -6.42 -1.83
CA ARG A 266 6.66 -6.28 -2.58
C ARG A 266 6.28 -7.58 -3.31
N ASP A 267 7.22 -8.16 -4.02
CA ASP A 267 6.95 -9.33 -4.85
C ASP A 267 6.56 -10.54 -3.99
N GLU A 268 7.21 -10.73 -2.85
CA GLU A 268 6.83 -11.79 -1.90
C GLU A 268 5.49 -11.48 -1.22
N GLU A 269 5.25 -10.24 -0.81
CA GLU A 269 3.97 -9.83 -0.19
C GLU A 269 2.80 -10.03 -1.15
N ARG A 270 2.88 -9.53 -2.39
CA ARG A 270 1.85 -9.71 -3.42
C ARG A 270 1.59 -11.18 -3.74
N LYS A 271 2.63 -12.00 -3.79
CA LYS A 271 2.49 -13.45 -3.97
C LYS A 271 1.71 -14.07 -2.83
N VAL A 272 2.13 -13.83 -1.58
CA VAL A 272 1.51 -14.45 -0.40
C VAL A 272 0.08 -13.97 -0.20
N ILE A 273 -0.21 -12.67 -0.36
CA ILE A 273 -1.57 -12.14 -0.17
C ILE A 273 -2.55 -12.73 -1.20
N ARG A 274 -2.12 -12.89 -2.46
CA ARG A 274 -2.93 -13.48 -3.52
C ARG A 274 -3.17 -14.98 -3.31
N GLU A 275 -2.17 -15.71 -2.81
CA GLU A 275 -2.31 -17.12 -2.41
C GLU A 275 -3.27 -17.30 -1.22
N LEU A 276 -3.28 -16.34 -0.30
CA LEU A 276 -4.13 -16.39 0.89
C LEU A 276 -5.55 -15.87 0.63
N ASN A 277 -5.79 -15.09 -0.40
CA ASN A 277 -7.08 -14.43 -0.62
C ASN A 277 -8.26 -15.43 -0.61
N GLN A 278 -8.15 -16.53 -1.37
CA GLN A 278 -9.18 -17.58 -1.40
C GLN A 278 -9.24 -18.38 -0.09
N LYS A 279 -8.09 -18.67 0.52
CA LYS A 279 -8.02 -19.39 1.79
C LYS A 279 -8.66 -18.60 2.94
N SER A 280 -8.44 -17.30 2.97
CA SER A 280 -9.07 -16.39 3.93
C SER A 280 -10.60 -16.37 3.76
N LEU A 281 -11.09 -16.30 2.50
CA LEU A 281 -12.52 -16.41 2.23
C LEU A 281 -13.11 -17.73 2.72
N GLU A 282 -12.43 -18.87 2.50
CA GLU A 282 -12.85 -20.17 2.97
C GLU A 282 -12.88 -20.24 4.50
N LYS A 283 -11.85 -19.70 5.17
CA LYS A 283 -11.79 -19.62 6.62
C LYS A 283 -12.92 -18.76 7.20
N ILE A 284 -13.21 -17.61 6.58
CA ILE A 284 -14.31 -16.74 6.98
C ILE A 284 -15.66 -17.46 6.84
N LYS A 285 -15.89 -18.19 5.74
CA LYS A 285 -17.08 -19.03 5.56
C LYS A 285 -17.16 -20.15 6.62
N ALA A 286 -16.05 -20.81 6.90
CA ALA A 286 -15.99 -21.85 7.93
C ALA A 286 -16.24 -21.31 9.35
N ALA A 287 -15.95 -20.03 9.59
CA ALA A 287 -16.29 -19.34 10.84
C ALA A 287 -17.79 -19.00 10.95
N GLY A 288 -18.58 -19.25 9.91
CA GLY A 288 -20.04 -19.12 9.92
C GLY A 288 -20.59 -17.85 9.26
N LEU A 289 -19.78 -17.06 8.57
CA LEU A 289 -20.28 -15.90 7.82
C LEU A 289 -20.98 -16.32 6.53
N GLU A 290 -22.13 -15.72 6.28
CA GLU A 290 -22.79 -15.81 4.98
C GLU A 290 -22.05 -14.92 3.97
N VAL A 291 -21.68 -15.50 2.83
CA VAL A 291 -21.02 -14.78 1.75
C VAL A 291 -21.91 -14.80 0.52
N ASN A 292 -22.23 -13.63 0.00
CA ASN A 292 -23.00 -13.45 -1.21
C ASN A 292 -22.27 -12.59 -2.24
N THR A 293 -22.63 -12.79 -3.50
CA THR A 293 -22.11 -12.01 -4.64
C THR A 293 -23.29 -11.21 -5.23
N LEU A 294 -23.04 -9.97 -5.58
CA LEU A 294 -24.02 -9.13 -6.28
C LEU A 294 -24.26 -9.66 -7.69
N SER A 295 -25.51 -9.59 -8.17
CA SER A 295 -25.78 -9.90 -9.58
C SER A 295 -25.03 -8.91 -10.50
N PRO A 296 -24.73 -9.29 -11.76
CA PRO A 296 -24.10 -8.37 -12.72
C PRO A 296 -24.88 -7.07 -12.89
N GLU A 297 -26.21 -7.12 -12.85
CA GLU A 297 -27.09 -5.96 -12.96
C GLU A 297 -26.92 -5.04 -11.76
N GLU A 298 -26.88 -5.58 -10.55
CA GLU A 298 -26.67 -4.77 -9.33
C GLU A 298 -25.25 -4.21 -9.24
N GLN A 299 -24.24 -4.98 -9.67
CA GLN A 299 -22.88 -4.44 -9.78
C GLN A 299 -22.83 -3.24 -10.76
N ALA A 300 -23.51 -3.35 -11.90
CA ALA A 300 -23.58 -2.25 -12.87
C ALA A 300 -24.29 -1.01 -12.27
N ARG A 301 -25.40 -1.21 -11.55
CA ARG A 301 -26.15 -0.13 -10.88
C ARG A 301 -25.31 0.56 -9.80
N ILE A 302 -24.59 -0.20 -8.97
CA ILE A 302 -23.70 0.34 -7.93
C ILE A 302 -22.55 1.12 -8.57
N ARG A 303 -21.96 0.58 -9.66
CA ARG A 303 -20.91 1.27 -10.41
C ARG A 303 -21.42 2.59 -10.98
N GLU A 304 -22.57 2.61 -11.64
CA GLU A 304 -23.15 3.83 -12.21
C GLU A 304 -23.40 4.89 -11.14
N LYS A 305 -23.99 4.49 -10.01
CA LYS A 305 -24.21 5.40 -8.88
C LYS A 305 -22.93 5.93 -8.27
N SER A 306 -21.86 5.15 -8.30
CA SER A 306 -20.57 5.56 -7.76
C SER A 306 -19.81 6.52 -8.68
N MET A 307 -20.18 6.62 -9.96
CA MET A 307 -19.49 7.53 -10.91
C MET A 307 -19.57 9.01 -10.54
N VAL A 308 -20.59 9.43 -9.81
CA VAL A 308 -20.70 10.81 -9.31
C VAL A 308 -19.51 11.19 -8.42
N VAL A 309 -18.89 10.21 -7.76
CA VAL A 309 -17.72 10.42 -6.89
C VAL A 309 -16.49 10.84 -7.71
N TYR A 310 -16.34 10.35 -8.94
CA TYR A 310 -15.26 10.78 -9.84
C TYR A 310 -15.34 12.26 -10.13
N GLU A 311 -16.49 12.74 -10.56
CA GLU A 311 -16.68 14.15 -10.89
C GLU A 311 -16.52 15.05 -9.67
N LYS A 312 -17.05 14.61 -8.52
CA LYS A 312 -16.98 15.35 -7.27
C LYS A 312 -15.53 15.57 -6.80
N HIS A 313 -14.70 14.54 -6.90
CA HIS A 313 -13.34 14.57 -6.33
C HIS A 313 -12.23 14.82 -7.35
N LYS A 314 -12.54 14.81 -8.67
CA LYS A 314 -11.55 15.01 -9.74
C LYS A 314 -10.69 16.26 -9.56
N ALA A 315 -11.29 17.38 -9.17
CA ALA A 315 -10.56 18.63 -8.98
C ALA A 315 -9.64 18.61 -7.75
N GLU A 316 -10.07 17.96 -6.65
CA GLU A 316 -9.30 17.82 -5.41
C GLU A 316 -8.13 16.85 -5.59
N ILE A 317 -8.35 15.70 -6.23
CA ILE A 317 -7.31 14.71 -6.57
C ILE A 317 -6.26 15.32 -7.50
N GLY A 318 -6.70 16.18 -8.41
CA GLY A 318 -5.96 16.71 -9.54
C GLY A 318 -6.45 16.09 -10.84
N ALA A 319 -7.00 16.93 -11.73
CA ALA A 319 -7.53 16.46 -13.01
C ALA A 319 -6.44 15.74 -13.85
N ASP A 320 -5.21 16.25 -13.80
CA ASP A 320 -4.03 15.65 -14.44
C ASP A 320 -3.76 14.21 -13.94
N VAL A 321 -3.93 13.97 -12.63
CA VAL A 321 -3.74 12.66 -12.01
C VAL A 321 -4.82 11.69 -12.45
N VAL A 322 -6.08 12.11 -12.41
CA VAL A 322 -7.22 11.27 -12.81
C VAL A 322 -7.14 10.95 -14.31
N ASP A 323 -6.84 11.95 -15.14
CA ASP A 323 -6.73 11.75 -16.59
C ASP A 323 -5.53 10.83 -16.94
N ALA A 324 -4.41 10.95 -16.23
CA ALA A 324 -3.23 10.10 -16.44
C ALA A 324 -3.53 8.62 -16.12
N VAL A 325 -4.15 8.31 -14.96
CA VAL A 325 -4.47 6.92 -14.60
C VAL A 325 -5.47 6.30 -15.59
N LEU A 326 -6.48 7.07 -16.01
CA LEU A 326 -7.45 6.59 -16.99
C LEU A 326 -6.83 6.34 -18.37
N ALA A 327 -5.87 7.17 -18.78
CA ALA A 327 -5.12 6.97 -20.01
C ALA A 327 -4.24 5.72 -19.96
N ASP A 328 -3.55 5.48 -18.84
CA ASP A 328 -2.75 4.27 -18.65
C ASP A 328 -3.63 3.01 -18.62
N LEU A 329 -4.74 3.04 -17.91
CA LEU A 329 -5.70 1.92 -17.90
C LEU A 329 -6.26 1.63 -19.29
N LYS A 330 -6.55 2.66 -20.09
CA LYS A 330 -7.00 2.50 -21.47
C LYS A 330 -5.96 1.76 -22.32
N LYS A 331 -4.68 2.11 -22.21
CA LYS A 331 -3.57 1.41 -22.90
C LYS A 331 -3.45 -0.05 -22.44
N ILE A 332 -3.50 -0.28 -21.11
CA ILE A 332 -3.36 -1.62 -20.52
C ILE A 332 -4.51 -2.52 -20.98
N ARG A 333 -5.72 -1.98 -21.11
CA ARG A 333 -6.92 -2.68 -21.59
C ARG A 333 -6.99 -2.84 -23.12
N GLY A 334 -6.09 -2.24 -23.87
CA GLY A 334 -6.07 -2.27 -25.34
C GLY A 334 -7.22 -1.48 -25.98
N GLN A 335 -7.64 -0.40 -25.36
CA GLN A 335 -8.77 0.46 -25.78
C GLN A 335 -8.30 1.77 -26.41
#